data_df63b1d606a16b291e4e75dda3213d0b
#
_entry.id   df63b1d606a16b291e4e75dda3213d0b
#
_cell.length_a   1.000
_cell.length_b   1.000
_cell.length_c   1.000
_cell.angle_alpha   90.00
_cell.angle_beta   90.00
_cell.angle_gamma   90.00
#
_symmetry.space_group_name_H-M   'P 1'
#
loop_
_entity.id
_entity.type
_entity.pdbx_description
1 polymer ?
#
loop_
_entity_poly.entity_id
_entity_poly.type
_entity_poly.pdbx_seq_one_letter_code
_entity_poly.pdbx_strand_id
1 'polypeptide(L)'
;MKINDRLKLVGDYVDKGSIPLDIGCDHAKLSIYLLKEKNFPFVYASDNKIGPLNQAKENVNYYNLADKIELIKADGLNSLNDKIDTITVTGMGGLTINKMFLENKNKLTNIKTIILSPNNFIKEVRETINKLGYYLKDEELVEESNKLYHILVFSKGNKTYSDKELYLGPILMTKNNEIIKKFYKSELTNINNLLLNNKISIDKKEKFLRIKEYLKSLNENNY
;
A
#
# COMPACT_ATOMS: atom_id res chain seq x y z
N MET A 1 18.50 11.39 -8.07
CA MET A 1 17.96 10.05 -8.42
C MET A 1 16.56 10.23 -9.02
N LYS A 2 16.25 9.55 -10.12
CA LYS A 2 14.87 9.58 -10.64
C LYS A 2 14.02 8.58 -9.85
N ILE A 3 13.10 9.10 -9.05
CA ILE A 3 12.10 8.32 -8.31
C ILE A 3 10.73 8.55 -8.96
N ASN A 4 9.90 7.51 -9.03
CA ASN A 4 8.56 7.59 -9.60
C ASN A 4 7.55 8.24 -8.63
N ASP A 5 6.42 8.69 -9.16
CA ASP A 5 5.44 9.46 -8.38
C ASP A 5 4.77 8.59 -7.30
N ARG A 6 4.62 7.29 -7.52
CA ARG A 6 4.10 6.35 -6.53
C ARG A 6 5.00 6.29 -5.28
N LEU A 7 6.31 6.11 -5.45
CA LEU A 7 7.25 6.07 -4.33
C LEU A 7 7.38 7.42 -3.63
N LYS A 8 7.30 8.54 -4.38
CA LYS A 8 7.26 9.87 -3.77
C LYS A 8 6.03 10.00 -2.86
N LEU A 9 4.85 9.64 -3.37
CA LEU A 9 3.62 9.74 -2.61
C LEU A 9 3.64 8.83 -1.37
N VAL A 10 4.19 7.61 -1.47
CA VAL A 10 4.42 6.75 -0.29
C VAL A 10 5.32 7.44 0.72
N GLY A 11 6.43 8.04 0.28
CA GLY A 11 7.35 8.78 1.15
C GLY A 11 6.73 10.03 1.78
N ASP A 12 5.79 10.68 1.08
CA ASP A 12 5.08 11.86 1.59
C ASP A 12 4.14 11.51 2.76
N TYR A 13 3.68 10.26 2.84
CA TYR A 13 2.86 9.76 3.94
C TYR A 13 3.67 9.24 5.14
N VAL A 14 4.99 9.12 5.04
CA VAL A 14 5.82 8.75 6.20
C VAL A 14 5.88 9.93 7.17
N ASP A 15 5.36 9.74 8.38
CA ASP A 15 5.28 10.80 9.38
C ASP A 15 6.69 11.26 9.80
N LYS A 16 6.91 12.59 9.87
CA LYS A 16 8.19 13.15 10.33
C LYS A 16 8.49 12.71 11.75
N GLY A 17 9.74 12.34 11.99
CA GLY A 17 10.19 11.86 13.29
C GLY A 17 9.95 10.37 13.55
N SER A 18 9.30 9.66 12.62
CA SER A 18 9.21 8.20 12.68
C SER A 18 10.52 7.52 12.26
N ILE A 19 10.64 6.24 12.60
CA ILE A 19 11.75 5.38 12.17
C ILE A 19 11.19 4.34 11.19
N PRO A 20 11.29 4.59 9.87
CA PRO A 20 10.68 3.75 8.86
C PRO A 20 11.53 2.54 8.50
N LEU A 21 10.83 1.44 8.17
CA LEU A 21 11.36 0.25 7.50
C LEU A 21 10.70 0.13 6.12
N ASP A 22 11.52 0.12 5.08
CA ASP A 22 11.11 -0.13 3.69
C ASP A 22 11.29 -1.63 3.38
N ILE A 23 10.18 -2.38 3.31
CA ILE A 23 10.19 -3.83 3.07
C ILE A 23 10.05 -4.13 1.58
N GLY A 24 10.97 -4.93 1.04
CA GLY A 24 11.10 -5.14 -0.40
C GLY A 24 11.66 -3.91 -1.07
N CYS A 25 12.74 -3.36 -0.50
CA CYS A 25 13.30 -2.06 -0.86
C CYS A 25 13.90 -2.02 -2.28
N ASP A 26 14.08 -3.19 -2.94
CA ASP A 26 14.65 -3.32 -4.28
C ASP A 26 15.98 -2.53 -4.39
N HIS A 27 15.97 -1.42 -5.09
CA HIS A 27 17.12 -0.52 -5.26
C HIS A 27 17.24 0.58 -4.18
N ALA A 28 16.54 0.48 -3.06
CA ALA A 28 16.46 1.46 -1.96
C ALA A 28 16.05 2.88 -2.38
N LYS A 29 15.27 3.02 -3.47
CA LYS A 29 14.88 4.35 -4.00
C LYS A 29 14.03 5.14 -3.01
N LEU A 30 13.05 4.48 -2.35
CA LEU A 30 12.22 5.13 -1.34
C LEU A 30 13.06 5.54 -0.12
N SER A 31 13.92 4.63 0.36
CA SER A 31 14.79 4.89 1.51
C SER A 31 15.74 6.08 1.27
N ILE A 32 16.35 6.17 0.07
CA ILE A 32 17.19 7.31 -0.33
C ILE A 32 16.37 8.61 -0.43
N TYR A 33 15.14 8.53 -0.97
CA TYR A 33 14.24 9.68 -1.05
C TYR A 33 13.88 10.24 0.33
N LEU A 34 13.56 9.36 1.29
CA LEU A 34 13.25 9.75 2.66
C LEU A 34 14.41 10.54 3.31
N LEU A 35 15.65 10.14 3.09
CA LEU A 35 16.81 10.83 3.63
C LEU A 35 17.09 12.16 2.91
N LYS A 36 17.08 12.16 1.57
CA LYS A 36 17.54 13.31 0.79
C LYS A 36 16.51 14.42 0.65
N GLU A 37 15.26 14.03 0.46
CA GLU A 37 14.20 14.99 0.13
C GLU A 37 13.25 15.23 1.31
N LYS A 38 13.11 14.25 2.21
CA LYS A 38 12.23 14.38 3.37
C LYS A 38 12.98 14.60 4.68
N ASN A 39 14.34 14.61 4.64
CA ASN A 39 15.24 14.89 5.78
C ASN A 39 15.06 13.92 6.96
N PHE A 40 14.76 12.65 6.69
CA PHE A 40 14.78 11.62 7.73
C PHE A 40 16.20 11.40 8.23
N PRO A 41 16.42 11.21 9.54
CA PRO A 41 17.75 11.00 10.09
C PRO A 41 18.29 9.60 9.79
N PHE A 42 17.41 8.60 9.71
CA PHE A 42 17.76 7.20 9.52
C PHE A 42 16.60 6.40 8.93
N VAL A 43 16.91 5.36 8.14
CA VAL A 43 15.93 4.46 7.50
C VAL A 43 16.45 3.02 7.56
N TYR A 44 15.58 2.07 7.90
CA TYR A 44 15.81 0.65 7.69
C TYR A 44 15.24 0.25 6.32
N ALA A 45 15.98 -0.62 5.60
CA ALA A 45 15.54 -1.12 4.31
C ALA A 45 15.84 -2.61 4.20
N SER A 46 14.89 -3.42 3.77
CA SER A 46 15.06 -4.87 3.70
C SER A 46 14.62 -5.45 2.37
N ASP A 47 15.30 -6.53 1.98
CA ASP A 47 14.90 -7.39 0.86
C ASP A 47 15.30 -8.84 1.17
N ASN A 48 14.52 -9.81 0.68
CA ASN A 48 14.85 -11.22 0.87
C ASN A 48 15.78 -11.77 -0.22
N LYS A 49 15.97 -11.02 -1.31
CA LYS A 49 16.82 -11.40 -2.44
C LYS A 49 18.16 -10.66 -2.39
N ILE A 50 19.24 -11.40 -2.59
CA ILE A 50 20.60 -10.84 -2.53
C ILE A 50 20.89 -9.88 -3.70
N GLY A 51 20.34 -10.12 -4.89
CA GLY A 51 20.56 -9.27 -6.06
C GLY A 51 20.03 -7.84 -5.87
N PRO A 52 18.73 -7.64 -5.56
CA PRO A 52 18.17 -6.35 -5.20
C PRO A 52 18.94 -5.68 -4.05
N LEU A 53 19.27 -6.42 -3.01
CA LEU A 53 19.98 -5.87 -1.86
C LEU A 53 21.41 -5.37 -2.21
N ASN A 54 22.12 -6.08 -3.09
CA ASN A 54 23.41 -5.62 -3.60
C ASN A 54 23.27 -4.33 -4.41
N GLN A 55 22.24 -4.23 -5.26
CA GLN A 55 21.95 -3.00 -6.01
C GLN A 55 21.55 -1.85 -5.07
N ALA A 56 20.78 -2.14 -4.03
CA ALA A 56 20.48 -1.17 -2.98
C ALA A 56 21.77 -0.65 -2.32
N LYS A 57 22.71 -1.54 -1.98
CA LYS A 57 24.01 -1.20 -1.40
C LYS A 57 24.85 -0.30 -2.32
N GLU A 58 24.90 -0.60 -3.60
CA GLU A 58 25.59 0.25 -4.58
C GLU A 58 24.97 1.65 -4.64
N ASN A 59 23.64 1.74 -4.70
CA ASN A 59 22.94 3.02 -4.69
C ASN A 59 23.18 3.81 -3.40
N VAL A 60 23.07 3.17 -2.25
CA VAL A 60 23.30 3.80 -0.93
C VAL A 60 24.72 4.35 -0.84
N ASN A 61 25.73 3.60 -1.30
CA ASN A 61 27.12 4.05 -1.35
C ASN A 61 27.33 5.19 -2.32
N TYR A 62 26.73 5.14 -3.52
CA TYR A 62 26.80 6.20 -4.53
C TYR A 62 26.30 7.56 -4.00
N TYR A 63 25.28 7.54 -3.13
CA TYR A 63 24.74 8.73 -2.50
C TYR A 63 25.39 9.09 -1.16
N ASN A 64 26.43 8.37 -0.69
CA ASN A 64 27.10 8.54 0.60
C ASN A 64 26.13 8.47 1.79
N LEU A 65 25.24 7.46 1.81
CA LEU A 65 24.19 7.29 2.82
C LEU A 65 24.35 6.00 3.64
N ALA A 66 25.52 5.35 3.58
CA ALA A 66 25.76 4.06 4.24
C ALA A 66 25.67 4.13 5.78
N ASP A 67 25.87 5.29 6.36
CA ASP A 67 25.73 5.58 7.79
C ASP A 67 24.28 5.87 8.23
N LYS A 68 23.36 6.07 7.25
CA LYS A 68 21.97 6.48 7.48
C LYS A 68 20.92 5.49 6.95
N ILE A 69 21.34 4.49 6.20
CA ILE A 69 20.47 3.40 5.73
C ILE A 69 21.06 2.07 6.19
N GLU A 70 20.32 1.34 7.03
CA GLU A 70 20.65 -0.03 7.38
C GLU A 70 19.96 -1.00 6.42
N LEU A 71 20.77 -1.73 5.64
CA LEU A 71 20.28 -2.73 4.70
C LEU A 71 20.24 -4.10 5.38
N ILE A 72 19.06 -4.72 5.42
CA ILE A 72 18.79 -5.96 6.11
C ILE A 72 18.36 -7.04 5.10
N LYS A 73 19.10 -8.16 5.06
CA LYS A 73 18.66 -9.34 4.32
C LYS A 73 17.65 -10.12 5.19
N ALA A 74 16.36 -9.94 4.93
CA ALA A 74 15.31 -10.63 5.66
C ALA A 74 14.05 -10.79 4.82
N ASP A 75 13.21 -11.76 5.17
CA ASP A 75 11.90 -11.95 4.54
C ASP A 75 10.83 -11.22 5.35
N GLY A 76 10.24 -10.22 4.70
CA GLY A 76 9.13 -9.43 5.22
C GLY A 76 9.38 -8.86 6.62
N LEU A 77 8.44 -9.09 7.54
CA LEU A 77 8.48 -8.57 8.91
C LEU A 77 9.56 -9.20 9.81
N ASN A 78 10.40 -10.11 9.28
CA ASN A 78 11.58 -10.60 10.02
C ASN A 78 12.69 -9.55 10.13
N SER A 79 12.60 -8.45 9.38
CA SER A 79 13.51 -7.30 9.46
C SER A 79 13.13 -6.29 10.56
N LEU A 80 12.01 -6.47 11.25
CA LEU A 80 11.59 -5.56 12.34
C LEU A 80 12.51 -5.66 13.54
N ASN A 81 12.76 -4.52 14.17
CA ASN A 81 13.38 -4.37 15.47
C ASN A 81 12.60 -3.35 16.33
N ASP A 82 12.96 -3.20 17.60
CA ASP A 82 12.21 -2.38 18.56
C ASP A 82 12.26 -0.87 18.29
N LYS A 83 13.14 -0.39 17.42
CA LYS A 83 13.25 1.03 17.06
C LYS A 83 12.25 1.44 15.98
N ILE A 84 11.84 0.47 15.13
CA ILE A 84 10.97 0.73 13.98
C ILE A 84 9.53 0.95 14.44
N ASP A 85 8.92 2.02 13.97
CA ASP A 85 7.52 2.35 14.28
C ASP A 85 6.64 2.56 13.03
N THR A 86 7.26 2.58 11.85
CA THR A 86 6.57 2.78 10.57
C THR A 86 7.05 1.75 9.53
N ILE A 87 6.12 1.15 8.82
CA ILE A 87 6.40 0.16 7.77
C ILE A 87 5.92 0.73 6.43
N THR A 88 6.76 0.61 5.39
CA THR A 88 6.36 0.80 4.00
C THR A 88 6.52 -0.50 3.21
N VAL A 89 5.53 -0.84 2.37
CA VAL A 89 5.60 -1.98 1.44
C VAL A 89 5.04 -1.54 0.09
N THR A 90 5.86 -1.60 -0.94
CA THR A 90 5.46 -1.22 -2.29
C THR A 90 5.73 -2.33 -3.32
N GLY A 91 4.83 -2.48 -4.30
CA GLY A 91 5.05 -3.37 -5.42
C GLY A 91 4.86 -4.86 -5.15
N MET A 92 4.42 -5.25 -3.96
CA MET A 92 4.06 -6.64 -3.65
C MET A 92 2.61 -6.95 -4.00
N GLY A 93 2.31 -8.22 -4.27
CA GLY A 93 0.93 -8.70 -4.41
C GLY A 93 0.19 -8.65 -3.06
N GLY A 94 -1.10 -8.26 -3.08
CA GLY A 94 -1.87 -8.10 -1.85
C GLY A 94 -1.98 -9.37 -1.00
N LEU A 95 -2.08 -10.55 -1.61
CA LEU A 95 -2.10 -11.81 -0.85
C LEU A 95 -0.77 -12.10 -0.17
N THR A 96 0.35 -11.72 -0.78
CA THR A 96 1.70 -11.82 -0.17
C THR A 96 1.80 -10.89 1.04
N ILE A 97 1.32 -9.65 0.90
CA ILE A 97 1.23 -8.70 2.01
C ILE A 97 0.39 -9.28 3.15
N ASN A 98 -0.82 -9.75 2.85
CA ASN A 98 -1.73 -10.32 3.85
C ASN A 98 -1.08 -11.47 4.62
N LYS A 99 -0.48 -12.43 3.90
CA LYS A 99 0.23 -13.55 4.52
C LYS A 99 1.34 -13.07 5.44
N MET A 100 2.20 -12.17 4.97
CA MET A 100 3.31 -11.61 5.73
C MET A 100 2.85 -10.99 7.05
N PHE A 101 1.79 -10.18 7.02
CA PHE A 101 1.27 -9.52 8.22
C PHE A 101 0.56 -10.49 9.17
N LEU A 102 -0.24 -11.44 8.67
CA LEU A 102 -0.96 -12.41 9.50
C LEU A 102 -0.02 -13.36 10.23
N GLU A 103 1.01 -13.88 9.54
CA GLU A 103 2.01 -14.79 10.11
C GLU A 103 2.90 -14.12 11.16
N ASN A 104 3.06 -12.80 11.10
CA ASN A 104 3.96 -12.04 11.96
C ASN A 104 3.25 -11.01 12.86
N LYS A 105 1.95 -11.16 13.10
CA LYS A 105 1.13 -10.20 13.86
C LYS A 105 1.74 -9.80 15.22
N ASN A 106 2.40 -10.73 15.88
CA ASN A 106 3.01 -10.51 17.19
C ASN A 106 4.19 -9.52 17.15
N LYS A 107 4.78 -9.26 15.97
CA LYS A 107 5.89 -8.32 15.79
C LYS A 107 5.40 -6.87 15.62
N LEU A 108 4.10 -6.64 15.50
CA LEU A 108 3.53 -5.33 15.21
C LEU A 108 3.33 -4.44 16.46
N THR A 109 3.82 -4.86 17.61
CA THR A 109 3.56 -4.18 18.90
C THR A 109 3.95 -2.70 18.89
N ASN A 110 5.12 -2.37 18.34
CA ASN A 110 5.66 -1.01 18.30
C ASN A 110 5.25 -0.24 17.03
N ILE A 111 4.62 -0.90 16.06
CA ILE A 111 4.26 -0.27 14.78
C ILE A 111 3.04 0.64 14.97
N LYS A 112 3.21 1.90 14.62
CA LYS A 112 2.18 2.96 14.67
C LYS A 112 1.52 3.18 13.32
N THR A 113 2.33 3.14 12.25
CA THR A 113 1.89 3.46 10.88
C THR A 113 2.33 2.38 9.89
N ILE A 114 1.42 2.00 9.00
CA ILE A 114 1.66 1.05 7.91
C ILE A 114 1.22 1.71 6.61
N ILE A 115 2.13 1.83 5.64
CA ILE A 115 1.88 2.44 4.33
C ILE A 115 2.10 1.37 3.26
N LEU A 116 1.06 1.05 2.51
CA LEU A 116 1.07 -0.03 1.55
C LEU A 116 0.69 0.47 0.15
N SER A 117 1.42 -0.01 -0.87
CA SER A 117 1.01 0.12 -2.26
C SER A 117 0.97 -1.26 -2.92
N PRO A 118 -0.10 -2.03 -2.66
CA PRO A 118 -0.27 -3.37 -3.21
C PRO A 118 -0.58 -3.33 -4.72
N ASN A 119 -0.12 -4.35 -5.46
CA ASN A 119 -0.38 -4.46 -6.89
C ASN A 119 -1.79 -4.96 -7.22
N ASN A 120 -2.48 -5.61 -6.28
CA ASN A 120 -3.79 -6.25 -6.42
C ASN A 120 -4.41 -6.58 -5.06
N PHE A 121 -5.62 -7.14 -5.03
CA PHE A 121 -6.34 -7.58 -3.81
C PHE A 121 -6.46 -6.47 -2.76
N ILE A 122 -6.81 -5.26 -3.21
CA ILE A 122 -6.84 -4.06 -2.37
C ILE A 122 -7.84 -4.17 -1.22
N LYS A 123 -9.05 -4.72 -1.50
CA LYS A 123 -10.07 -4.97 -0.49
C LYS A 123 -9.56 -5.90 0.62
N GLU A 124 -8.95 -7.01 0.21
CA GLU A 124 -8.43 -8.03 1.12
C GLU A 124 -7.28 -7.47 1.98
N VAL A 125 -6.47 -6.56 1.43
CA VAL A 125 -5.42 -5.85 2.20
C VAL A 125 -6.05 -4.93 3.24
N ARG A 126 -7.03 -4.10 2.86
CA ARG A 126 -7.75 -3.24 3.83
C ARG A 126 -8.35 -4.06 4.97
N GLU A 127 -9.03 -5.15 4.62
CA GLU A 127 -9.67 -6.05 5.58
C GLU A 127 -8.66 -6.70 6.53
N THR A 128 -7.55 -7.22 6.00
CA THR A 128 -6.53 -7.89 6.79
C THR A 128 -5.85 -6.94 7.77
N ILE A 129 -5.41 -5.77 7.30
CA ILE A 129 -4.72 -4.81 8.16
C ILE A 129 -5.67 -4.23 9.21
N ASN A 130 -6.94 -4.03 8.87
CA ASN A 130 -7.96 -3.61 9.84
C ASN A 130 -8.18 -4.65 10.94
N LYS A 131 -8.27 -5.94 10.60
CA LYS A 131 -8.38 -7.05 11.58
C LYS A 131 -7.17 -7.14 12.52
N LEU A 132 -6.02 -6.59 12.11
CA LEU A 132 -4.79 -6.54 12.94
C LEU A 132 -4.76 -5.34 13.89
N GLY A 133 -5.83 -4.55 13.98
CA GLY A 133 -5.94 -3.41 14.88
C GLY A 133 -5.38 -2.10 14.31
N TYR A 134 -5.49 -1.93 12.98
CA TYR A 134 -5.16 -0.69 12.30
C TYR A 134 -6.36 -0.17 11.51
N TYR A 135 -6.63 1.11 11.61
CA TYR A 135 -7.65 1.77 10.79
C TYR A 135 -7.01 2.52 9.63
N LEU A 136 -7.74 2.64 8.55
CA LEU A 136 -7.32 3.40 7.38
C LEU A 136 -7.39 4.90 7.71
N LYS A 137 -6.22 5.54 7.83
CA LYS A 137 -6.04 6.97 8.11
C LYS A 137 -6.21 7.81 6.85
N ASP A 138 -5.64 7.33 5.74
CA ASP A 138 -5.76 7.96 4.42
C ASP A 138 -5.63 6.95 3.28
N GLU A 139 -6.09 7.33 2.10
CA GLU A 139 -5.95 6.57 0.86
C GLU A 139 -5.78 7.52 -0.31
N GLU A 140 -4.99 7.11 -1.30
CA GLU A 140 -4.82 7.86 -2.53
C GLU A 140 -4.68 6.94 -3.74
N LEU A 141 -4.94 7.47 -4.92
CA LEU A 141 -4.65 6.86 -6.20
C LEU A 141 -3.57 7.65 -6.92
N VAL A 142 -2.60 6.94 -7.48
CA VAL A 142 -1.57 7.53 -8.33
C VAL A 142 -1.51 6.80 -9.66
N GLU A 143 -1.42 7.53 -10.76
CA GLU A 143 -1.23 6.98 -12.10
C GLU A 143 0.26 6.92 -12.42
N GLU A 144 0.76 5.72 -12.75
CA GLU A 144 2.14 5.48 -13.17
C GLU A 144 2.14 4.52 -14.35
N SER A 145 2.76 4.92 -15.47
CA SER A 145 2.86 4.10 -16.68
C SER A 145 1.49 3.55 -17.17
N ASN A 146 0.47 4.41 -17.17
CA ASN A 146 -0.93 4.08 -17.53
C ASN A 146 -1.60 3.03 -16.62
N LYS A 147 -1.09 2.84 -15.41
CA LYS A 147 -1.71 1.99 -14.37
C LYS A 147 -2.02 2.82 -13.14
N LEU A 148 -3.14 2.51 -12.51
CA LEU A 148 -3.53 3.10 -11.23
C LEU A 148 -3.05 2.22 -10.09
N TYR A 149 -2.40 2.86 -9.13
CA TYR A 149 -1.94 2.21 -7.90
C TYR A 149 -2.60 2.86 -6.69
N HIS A 150 -3.03 2.01 -5.76
CA HIS A 150 -3.53 2.45 -4.47
C HIS A 150 -2.37 2.70 -3.51
N ILE A 151 -2.46 3.78 -2.76
CA ILE A 151 -1.66 4.01 -1.56
C ILE A 151 -2.62 3.94 -0.38
N LEU A 152 -2.35 3.04 0.55
CA LEU A 152 -3.16 2.79 1.74
C LEU A 152 -2.34 3.16 2.96
N VAL A 153 -2.82 4.10 3.74
CA VAL A 153 -2.15 4.59 4.95
C VAL A 153 -2.96 4.17 6.18
N PHE A 154 -2.38 3.32 6.99
CA PHE A 154 -3.02 2.81 8.20
C PHE A 154 -2.33 3.36 9.46
N SER A 155 -3.13 3.65 10.47
CA SER A 155 -2.65 3.97 11.83
C SER A 155 -3.21 2.98 12.84
N LYS A 156 -2.45 2.75 13.91
CA LYS A 156 -2.85 1.85 15.00
C LYS A 156 -4.14 2.35 15.64
N GLY A 157 -5.11 1.46 15.79
CA GLY A 157 -6.43 1.76 16.34
C GLY A 157 -7.53 0.95 15.65
N ASN A 158 -8.77 1.11 16.13
CA ASN A 158 -9.90 0.33 15.65
C ASN A 158 -10.93 1.24 14.96
N LYS A 159 -11.41 0.77 13.80
CA LYS A 159 -12.55 1.32 13.10
C LYS A 159 -13.24 0.19 12.35
N THR A 160 -14.56 0.17 12.37
CA THR A 160 -15.34 -0.84 11.63
C THR A 160 -15.69 -0.29 10.25
N TYR A 161 -15.58 -1.14 9.24
CA TYR A 161 -15.91 -0.83 7.86
C TYR A 161 -16.91 -1.84 7.32
N SER A 162 -17.89 -1.37 6.55
CA SER A 162 -18.79 -2.20 5.76
C SER A 162 -18.05 -2.85 4.57
N ASP A 163 -18.64 -3.90 4.00
CA ASP A 163 -18.11 -4.56 2.79
C ASP A 163 -17.98 -3.56 1.61
N LYS A 164 -18.92 -2.63 1.49
CA LYS A 164 -18.90 -1.55 0.51
C LYS A 164 -17.68 -0.62 0.70
N GLU A 165 -17.44 -0.16 1.93
CA GLU A 165 -16.29 0.69 2.25
C GLU A 165 -14.96 -0.03 2.00
N LEU A 166 -14.85 -1.30 2.41
CA LEU A 166 -13.64 -2.08 2.15
C LEU A 166 -13.38 -2.27 0.66
N TYR A 167 -14.43 -2.41 -0.16
CA TYR A 167 -14.29 -2.55 -1.61
C TYR A 167 -13.92 -1.23 -2.28
N LEU A 168 -14.71 -0.19 -2.05
CA LEU A 168 -14.56 1.10 -2.72
C LEU A 168 -13.39 1.93 -2.17
N GLY A 169 -13.07 1.78 -0.88
CA GLY A 169 -12.13 2.60 -0.14
C GLY A 169 -12.85 3.70 0.65
N PRO A 170 -12.91 3.58 1.99
CA PRO A 170 -13.70 4.48 2.82
C PRO A 170 -13.27 5.95 2.73
N ILE A 171 -11.98 6.19 2.44
CA ILE A 171 -11.46 7.55 2.25
C ILE A 171 -11.58 7.98 0.77
N LEU A 172 -11.31 7.07 -0.19
CA LEU A 172 -11.47 7.39 -1.61
C LEU A 172 -12.90 7.82 -1.94
N MET A 173 -13.92 7.22 -1.30
CA MET A 173 -15.32 7.58 -1.50
C MET A 173 -15.64 9.04 -1.11
N THR A 174 -14.84 9.65 -0.24
CA THR A 174 -15.01 11.03 0.21
C THR A 174 -14.22 12.05 -0.62
N LYS A 175 -13.29 11.56 -1.45
CA LYS A 175 -12.46 12.41 -2.30
C LYS A 175 -13.10 12.62 -3.67
N ASN A 176 -13.05 13.86 -4.16
CA ASN A 176 -13.61 14.23 -5.46
C ASN A 176 -12.51 14.76 -6.39
N ASN A 177 -11.75 13.86 -7.01
CA ASN A 177 -10.77 14.20 -8.03
C ASN A 177 -10.93 13.34 -9.30
N GLU A 178 -10.37 13.79 -10.41
CA GLU A 178 -10.55 13.15 -11.73
C GLU A 178 -9.96 11.74 -11.80
N ILE A 179 -8.87 11.45 -11.06
CA ILE A 179 -8.26 10.11 -11.03
C ILE A 179 -9.21 9.11 -10.37
N ILE A 180 -9.83 9.49 -9.25
CA ILE A 180 -10.78 8.65 -8.52
C ILE A 180 -12.06 8.42 -9.34
N LYS A 181 -12.58 9.45 -9.99
CA LYS A 181 -13.73 9.32 -10.91
C LYS A 181 -13.42 8.36 -12.06
N LYS A 182 -12.26 8.55 -12.71
CA LYS A 182 -11.76 7.66 -13.78
C LYS A 182 -11.66 6.21 -13.30
N PHE A 183 -11.13 6.00 -12.09
CA PHE A 183 -11.02 4.69 -11.46
C PHE A 183 -12.39 4.01 -11.30
N TYR A 184 -13.35 4.65 -10.63
CA TYR A 184 -14.66 4.05 -10.40
C TYR A 184 -15.44 3.82 -11.70
N LYS A 185 -15.32 4.72 -12.69
CA LYS A 185 -15.90 4.52 -14.03
C LYS A 185 -15.31 3.30 -14.73
N SER A 186 -14.00 3.12 -14.64
CA SER A 186 -13.30 1.95 -15.18
C SER A 186 -13.75 0.66 -14.49
N GLU A 187 -13.84 0.67 -13.16
CA GLU A 187 -14.33 -0.47 -12.38
C GLU A 187 -15.77 -0.84 -12.76
N LEU A 188 -16.65 0.13 -12.90
CA LEU A 188 -18.03 -0.12 -13.33
C LEU A 188 -18.09 -0.74 -14.74
N THR A 189 -17.24 -0.26 -15.65
CA THR A 189 -17.12 -0.82 -17.00
C THR A 189 -16.65 -2.27 -16.96
N ASN A 190 -15.61 -2.55 -16.16
CA ASN A 190 -15.07 -3.90 -15.99
C ASN A 190 -16.12 -4.85 -15.42
N ILE A 191 -16.84 -4.44 -14.38
CA ILE A 191 -17.91 -5.26 -13.77
C ILE A 191 -19.05 -5.52 -14.78
N ASN A 192 -19.45 -4.52 -15.57
CA ASN A 192 -20.47 -4.73 -16.61
C ASN A 192 -19.99 -5.76 -17.64
N ASN A 193 -18.74 -5.68 -18.11
CA ASN A 193 -18.18 -6.64 -19.05
C ASN A 193 -18.13 -8.06 -18.48
N LEU A 194 -17.74 -8.21 -17.19
CA LEU A 194 -17.73 -9.50 -16.51
C LEU A 194 -19.14 -10.10 -16.41
N LEU A 195 -20.17 -9.29 -16.16
CA LEU A 195 -21.55 -9.73 -16.06
C LEU A 195 -22.15 -10.18 -17.41
N LEU A 196 -21.57 -9.75 -18.55
CA LEU A 196 -21.99 -10.23 -19.90
C LEU A 196 -21.50 -11.66 -20.17
N ASN A 197 -20.57 -12.18 -19.39
CA ASN A 197 -20.04 -13.52 -19.58
C ASN A 197 -21.01 -14.59 -19.02
N ASN A 198 -21.69 -15.32 -19.90
CA ASN A 198 -22.67 -16.35 -19.53
C ASN A 198 -22.07 -17.58 -18.81
N LYS A 199 -20.74 -17.71 -18.72
CA LYS A 199 -20.04 -18.84 -18.09
C LYS A 199 -19.64 -18.58 -16.64
N ILE A 200 -20.01 -17.44 -16.05
CA ILE A 200 -19.69 -17.17 -14.63
C ILE A 200 -20.59 -17.97 -13.70
N SER A 201 -20.04 -18.44 -12.58
CA SER A 201 -20.84 -19.10 -11.54
C SER A 201 -21.83 -18.14 -10.89
N ILE A 202 -22.91 -18.69 -10.33
CA ILE A 202 -23.98 -17.93 -9.65
C ILE A 202 -23.36 -17.04 -8.55
N ASP A 203 -22.50 -17.59 -7.68
CA ASP A 203 -21.86 -16.85 -6.58
C ASP A 203 -21.04 -15.65 -7.08
N LYS A 204 -20.29 -15.83 -8.18
CA LYS A 204 -19.54 -14.73 -8.79
C LYS A 204 -20.46 -13.68 -9.38
N LYS A 205 -21.58 -14.09 -10.00
CA LYS A 205 -22.56 -13.17 -10.57
C LYS A 205 -23.19 -12.31 -9.47
N GLU A 206 -23.61 -12.91 -8.37
CA GLU A 206 -24.16 -12.20 -7.21
C GLU A 206 -23.14 -11.20 -6.61
N LYS A 207 -21.88 -11.63 -6.46
CA LYS A 207 -20.81 -10.74 -6.02
C LYS A 207 -20.65 -9.54 -6.97
N PHE A 208 -20.63 -9.74 -8.29
CA PHE A 208 -20.49 -8.66 -9.26
C PHE A 208 -21.71 -7.74 -9.31
N LEU A 209 -22.92 -8.25 -9.14
CA LEU A 209 -24.12 -7.44 -9.03
C LEU A 209 -24.06 -6.53 -7.80
N ARG A 210 -23.67 -7.05 -6.64
CA ARG A 210 -23.48 -6.25 -5.43
C ARG A 210 -22.42 -5.16 -5.61
N ILE A 211 -21.28 -5.47 -6.23
CA ILE A 211 -20.24 -4.49 -6.53
C ILE A 211 -20.76 -3.40 -7.48
N LYS A 212 -21.53 -3.78 -8.49
CA LYS A 212 -22.18 -2.83 -9.41
C LYS A 212 -23.07 -1.84 -8.67
N GLU A 213 -23.87 -2.32 -7.71
CA GLU A 213 -24.71 -1.45 -6.87
C GLU A 213 -23.86 -0.50 -5.99
N TYR A 214 -22.74 -0.97 -5.44
CA TYR A 214 -21.80 -0.12 -4.72
C TYR A 214 -21.29 1.03 -5.59
N LEU A 215 -20.85 0.72 -6.82
CA LEU A 215 -20.32 1.72 -7.76
C LEU A 215 -21.38 2.70 -8.24
N LYS A 216 -22.62 2.26 -8.49
CA LYS A 216 -23.73 3.13 -8.86
C LYS A 216 -24.08 4.14 -7.77
N SER A 217 -24.12 3.68 -6.51
CA SER A 217 -24.47 4.54 -5.38
C SER A 217 -23.48 5.69 -5.13
N LEU A 218 -22.27 5.66 -5.73
CA LEU A 218 -21.33 6.79 -5.70
C LEU A 218 -21.75 7.92 -6.63
N ASN A 219 -22.40 7.58 -7.77
CA ASN A 219 -22.86 8.58 -8.73
C ASN A 219 -24.08 9.34 -8.25
N GLU A 220 -24.92 8.72 -7.40
CA GLU A 220 -26.15 9.33 -6.87
C GLU A 220 -25.86 10.34 -5.75
N ASN A 221 -24.71 10.24 -5.09
CA ASN A 221 -24.31 11.12 -3.97
C ASN A 221 -23.37 12.27 -4.38
N ASN A 222 -22.96 12.34 -5.65
CA ASN A 222 -21.97 13.31 -6.15
C ASN A 222 -22.49 14.23 -7.28
N TYR A 223 -23.84 14.27 -7.53
CA TYR A 223 -24.47 15.19 -8.45
C TYR A 223 -25.70 15.87 -7.84
#